data_6bde405e2c24f20dcf2e74cf518773a2
#
_entry.id   6bde405e2c24f20dcf2e74cf518773a2
#
_cell.length_a   1.000
_cell.length_b   1.000
_cell.length_c   1.000
_cell.angle_alpha   90.00
_cell.angle_beta   90.00
_cell.angle_gamma   90.00
#
_symmetry.space_group_name_H-M   'P 1'
#
loop_
_entity.id
_entity.type
_entity.pdbx_description
1 polymer ?
#
loop_
_entity_poly.entity_id
_entity_poly.type
_entity_poly.pdbx_seq_one_letter_code
_entity_poly.pdbx_strand_id
1 'polypeptide(L)'
;LRARLDELGESVAIAASGFGDADRPGVGHYSVHVHADDAGAAVEAALDVGRPSRIQITSLVGGGDRHPAGGWSRERAVLAVVDGDGAEGLFAGEGAQIMRPEPGVPVSAQQLLHALVNTGAAQVMVLPNGYVAAEELLAGWAVASDWGIDMVPVPTGSMVQGLAALAVHD
;
A
#
# COMPACT_ATOMS: atom_id res chain seq x y z
N LEU A 1 -14.03 -24.63 6.62
CA LEU A 1 -13.31 -23.35 6.70
C LEU A 1 -14.28 -22.16 6.70
N ARG A 2 -15.10 -21.97 5.64
CA ARG A 2 -15.99 -20.80 5.51
C ARG A 2 -16.81 -20.55 6.78
N ALA A 3 -17.57 -21.55 7.24
CA ALA A 3 -18.41 -21.39 8.44
C ALA A 3 -17.61 -20.94 9.67
N ARG A 4 -16.38 -21.44 9.82
CA ARG A 4 -15.51 -21.04 10.94
C ARG A 4 -14.98 -19.63 10.79
N LEU A 5 -14.68 -19.18 9.56
CA LEU A 5 -14.26 -17.82 9.30
C LEU A 5 -15.42 -16.81 9.43
N ASP A 6 -16.64 -17.22 9.04
CA ASP A 6 -17.85 -16.40 9.22
C ASP A 6 -18.20 -16.19 10.72
N GLU A 7 -17.77 -17.10 11.61
CA GLU A 7 -17.88 -16.93 13.07
C GLU A 7 -16.80 -15.99 13.64
N LEU A 8 -15.65 -15.90 13.01
CA LEU A 8 -14.49 -15.12 13.48
C LEU A 8 -14.45 -13.70 12.93
N GLY A 9 -15.23 -13.42 11.89
CA GLY A 9 -15.20 -12.13 11.23
C GLY A 9 -16.22 -11.98 10.12
N GLU A 10 -16.01 -10.97 9.29
CA GLU A 10 -16.89 -10.59 8.18
C GLU A 10 -16.12 -10.51 6.87
N SER A 11 -16.85 -10.29 5.77
CA SER A 11 -16.27 -10.16 4.42
C SER A 11 -15.44 -11.38 4.00
N VAL A 12 -15.89 -12.60 4.34
CA VAL A 12 -15.19 -13.84 4.00
C VAL A 12 -15.31 -14.13 2.51
N ALA A 13 -14.20 -14.07 1.79
CA ALA A 13 -14.09 -14.47 0.39
C ALA A 13 -13.14 -15.66 0.26
N ILE A 14 -13.61 -16.71 -0.42
CA ILE A 14 -12.79 -17.90 -0.74
C ILE A 14 -12.92 -18.14 -2.24
N ALA A 15 -11.80 -18.04 -2.95
CA ALA A 15 -11.72 -18.28 -4.39
C ALA A 15 -10.73 -19.40 -4.69
N ALA A 16 -11.09 -20.31 -5.59
CA ALA A 16 -10.16 -21.31 -6.09
C ALA A 16 -9.10 -20.62 -6.97
N SER A 17 -7.83 -20.79 -6.64
CA SER A 17 -6.70 -20.30 -7.40
C SER A 17 -5.96 -21.47 -8.05
N GLY A 18 -6.31 -21.75 -9.31
CA GLY A 18 -5.71 -22.83 -10.10
C GLY A 18 -6.65 -23.98 -10.40
N PHE A 19 -6.26 -24.79 -11.38
CA PHE A 19 -6.95 -26.03 -11.72
C PHE A 19 -6.72 -27.03 -10.58
N GLY A 20 -7.78 -27.37 -9.87
CA GLY A 20 -7.76 -28.52 -8.96
C GLY A 20 -7.49 -29.80 -9.76
N ASP A 21 -6.80 -30.76 -9.15
CA ASP A 21 -6.61 -32.09 -9.73
C ASP A 21 -8.00 -32.71 -9.95
N ALA A 22 -8.36 -33.00 -11.21
CA ALA A 22 -9.67 -33.53 -11.58
C ALA A 22 -9.98 -34.87 -10.87
N ASP A 23 -8.93 -35.59 -10.45
CA ASP A 23 -9.03 -36.89 -9.77
C ASP A 23 -9.16 -36.75 -8.25
N ARG A 24 -9.07 -35.53 -7.67
CA ARG A 24 -9.19 -35.29 -6.22
C ARG A 24 -10.06 -34.07 -5.94
N PRO A 25 -11.39 -34.21 -5.97
CA PRO A 25 -12.28 -33.14 -5.59
C PRO A 25 -12.04 -32.70 -4.14
N GLY A 26 -11.78 -31.39 -3.95
CA GLY A 26 -11.49 -30.81 -2.63
C GLY A 26 -10.01 -30.57 -2.34
N VAL A 27 -9.10 -31.02 -3.19
CA VAL A 27 -7.67 -30.70 -3.09
C VAL A 27 -7.34 -29.62 -4.14
N GLY A 28 -7.10 -28.41 -3.72
CA GLY A 28 -6.80 -27.29 -4.59
C GLY A 28 -6.13 -26.15 -3.85
N HIS A 29 -5.62 -25.19 -4.61
CA HIS A 29 -5.15 -23.93 -4.05
C HIS A 29 -6.32 -22.96 -3.97
N TYR A 30 -6.47 -22.34 -2.81
CA TYR A 30 -7.51 -21.35 -2.56
C TYR A 30 -6.89 -20.06 -2.06
N SER A 31 -7.39 -18.94 -2.56
CA SER A 31 -7.16 -17.63 -1.96
C SER A 31 -8.28 -17.37 -0.96
N VAL A 32 -7.90 -16.99 0.25
CA VAL A 32 -8.83 -16.69 1.33
C VAL A 32 -8.60 -15.27 1.79
N HIS A 33 -9.68 -14.51 1.88
CA HIS A 33 -9.70 -13.17 2.44
C HIS A 33 -10.77 -13.12 3.53
N VAL A 34 -10.44 -12.53 4.67
CA VAL A 34 -11.36 -12.37 5.80
C VAL A 34 -11.01 -11.12 6.58
N HIS A 35 -12.02 -10.39 7.04
CA HIS A 35 -11.88 -9.33 8.03
C HIS A 35 -12.24 -9.93 9.40
N ALA A 36 -11.26 -10.12 10.26
CA ALA A 36 -11.43 -10.72 11.57
C ALA A 36 -10.82 -9.84 12.66
N ASP A 37 -11.45 -9.80 13.83
CA ASP A 37 -10.92 -9.11 15.01
C ASP A 37 -9.67 -9.80 15.55
N ASP A 38 -9.61 -11.13 15.44
CA ASP A 38 -8.45 -11.96 15.79
C ASP A 38 -7.89 -12.64 14.54
N ALA A 39 -6.84 -12.03 13.99
CA ALA A 39 -6.14 -12.58 12.83
C ALA A 39 -5.44 -13.91 13.13
N GLY A 40 -5.02 -14.13 14.39
CA GLY A 40 -4.41 -15.40 14.84
C GLY A 40 -5.41 -16.55 14.75
N ALA A 41 -6.60 -16.36 15.31
CA ALA A 41 -7.68 -17.36 15.24
C ALA A 41 -8.10 -17.67 13.80
N ALA A 42 -8.11 -16.68 12.90
CA ALA A 42 -8.39 -16.89 11.48
C ALA A 42 -7.31 -17.74 10.79
N VAL A 43 -6.03 -17.54 11.11
CA VAL A 43 -4.91 -18.34 10.62
C VAL A 43 -4.98 -19.77 11.16
N GLU A 44 -5.28 -19.96 12.44
CA GLU A 44 -5.46 -21.27 13.07
C GLU A 44 -6.60 -22.05 12.40
N ALA A 45 -7.74 -21.40 12.13
CA ALA A 45 -8.85 -22.02 11.42
C ALA A 45 -8.47 -22.48 9.99
N ALA A 46 -7.55 -21.77 9.35
CA ALA A 46 -7.01 -22.17 8.05
C ALA A 46 -6.04 -23.36 8.17
N LEU A 47 -5.24 -23.44 9.22
CA LEU A 47 -4.31 -24.54 9.51
C LEU A 47 -5.05 -25.86 9.76
N ASP A 48 -6.23 -25.82 10.36
CA ASP A 48 -7.07 -27.01 10.61
C ASP A 48 -7.53 -27.71 9.32
N VAL A 49 -7.60 -26.99 8.20
CA VAL A 49 -8.10 -27.52 6.92
C VAL A 49 -7.04 -27.63 5.82
N GLY A 50 -5.85 -27.07 6.04
CA GLY A 50 -4.80 -27.08 5.04
C GLY A 50 -3.48 -26.47 5.50
N ARG A 51 -2.62 -26.15 4.55
CA ARG A 51 -1.35 -25.46 4.79
C ARG A 51 -1.41 -24.06 4.17
N PRO A 52 -1.73 -23.04 4.95
CA PRO A 52 -1.70 -21.68 4.45
C PRO A 52 -0.27 -21.26 4.07
N SER A 53 -0.15 -20.50 3.00
CA SER A 53 1.10 -19.92 2.51
C SER A 53 0.84 -18.49 2.09
N ARG A 54 1.88 -17.66 2.07
CA ARG A 54 1.76 -16.24 1.73
C ARG A 54 0.72 -15.51 2.59
N ILE A 55 0.78 -15.77 3.91
CA ILE A 55 -0.11 -15.12 4.89
C ILE A 55 0.26 -13.64 4.96
N GLN A 56 -0.72 -12.79 4.72
CA GLN A 56 -0.60 -11.35 4.88
C GLN A 56 -1.66 -10.90 5.89
N ILE A 57 -1.23 -10.23 6.94
CA ILE A 57 -2.10 -9.68 7.96
C ILE A 57 -1.97 -8.16 7.91
N THR A 58 -3.09 -7.48 7.67
CA THR A 58 -3.16 -6.02 7.66
C THR A 58 -4.18 -5.62 8.72
N SER A 59 -3.80 -4.75 9.66
CA SER A 59 -4.76 -4.23 10.63
C SER A 59 -5.77 -3.32 9.93
N LEU A 60 -7.06 -3.64 10.05
CA LEU A 60 -8.18 -2.81 9.58
C LEU A 60 -8.77 -1.96 10.71
N VAL A 61 -8.39 -2.24 11.96
CA VAL A 61 -8.88 -1.52 13.13
C VAL A 61 -8.13 -0.21 13.27
N GLY A 62 -8.84 0.87 13.03
CA GLY A 62 -8.39 2.21 13.32
C GLY A 62 -8.59 3.19 12.18
N GLY A 63 -9.83 3.41 11.77
CA GLY A 63 -10.22 4.69 11.16
C GLY A 63 -10.18 5.83 12.19
N GLY A 64 -9.31 5.75 13.18
CA GLY A 64 -9.02 6.76 14.17
C GLY A 64 -7.80 6.30 14.94
N ASP A 65 -6.65 6.88 14.70
CA ASP A 65 -5.37 6.75 15.40
C ASP A 65 -4.29 5.84 14.78
N ARG A 66 -4.23 5.69 13.46
CA ARG A 66 -3.02 5.22 12.78
C ARG A 66 -1.98 6.32 12.61
N HIS A 67 -2.06 7.34 13.46
CA HIS A 67 -0.99 8.31 13.55
C HIS A 67 0.24 7.68 14.23
N PRO A 68 1.47 8.02 13.84
CA PRO A 68 2.64 7.70 14.63
C PRO A 68 2.38 8.10 16.08
N ALA A 69 2.82 7.30 17.04
CA ALA A 69 2.70 7.63 18.45
C ALA A 69 3.36 9.01 18.69
N GLY A 70 2.54 10.07 18.88
CA GLY A 70 3.02 11.44 18.95
C GLY A 70 2.50 12.38 17.84
N GLY A 71 1.71 11.89 16.90
CA GLY A 71 1.19 12.64 15.76
C GLY A 71 2.22 12.78 14.61
N TRP A 72 1.82 13.48 13.56
CA TRP A 72 2.71 13.80 12.45
C TRP A 72 3.71 14.88 12.86
N SER A 73 4.99 14.69 12.53
CA SER A 73 6.07 15.62 12.87
C SER A 73 6.09 16.87 11.99
N ARG A 74 5.38 16.82 10.86
CA ARG A 74 5.28 17.89 9.87
C ARG A 74 3.84 18.06 9.42
N GLU A 75 3.47 19.28 9.05
CA GLU A 75 2.16 19.56 8.47
C GLU A 75 2.11 19.08 7.01
N ARG A 76 3.15 19.40 6.23
CA ARG A 76 3.22 19.11 4.79
C ARG A 76 4.57 18.53 4.40
N ALA A 77 4.57 17.72 3.35
CA ALA A 77 5.77 17.25 2.66
C ALA A 77 5.49 17.01 1.18
N VAL A 78 6.55 16.94 0.39
CA VAL A 78 6.52 16.51 -1.00
C VAL A 78 7.25 15.17 -1.09
N LEU A 79 6.64 14.17 -1.71
CA LEU A 79 7.24 12.89 -2.06
C LEU A 79 7.36 12.80 -3.57
N ALA A 80 8.58 12.66 -4.07
CA ALA A 80 8.84 12.51 -5.50
C ALA A 80 9.40 11.11 -5.80
N VAL A 81 8.81 10.44 -6.80
CA VAL A 81 9.36 9.19 -7.34
C VAL A 81 10.37 9.56 -8.42
N VAL A 82 11.65 9.29 -8.17
CA VAL A 82 12.76 9.77 -9.00
C VAL A 82 13.79 8.68 -9.22
N ASP A 83 14.26 8.55 -10.45
CA ASP A 83 15.31 7.63 -10.85
C ASP A 83 16.53 8.40 -11.36
N GLY A 84 17.70 8.04 -10.84
CA GLY A 84 19.00 8.61 -11.19
C GLY A 84 19.50 9.69 -10.24
N ASP A 85 20.79 9.57 -9.88
CA ASP A 85 21.45 10.40 -8.84
C ASP A 85 21.38 11.90 -9.12
N GLY A 86 21.49 12.31 -10.40
CA GLY A 86 21.40 13.71 -10.78
C GLY A 86 20.01 14.31 -10.57
N ALA A 87 18.97 13.54 -10.91
CA ALA A 87 17.59 13.95 -10.71
C ALA A 87 17.24 13.99 -9.21
N GLU A 88 17.69 13.01 -8.44
CA GLU A 88 17.51 13.02 -6.99
C GLU A 88 18.08 14.27 -6.33
N GLY A 89 19.29 14.66 -6.72
CA GLY A 89 19.91 15.90 -6.21
C GLY A 89 19.08 17.14 -6.48
N LEU A 90 18.44 17.22 -7.66
CA LEU A 90 17.57 18.35 -8.03
C LEU A 90 16.29 18.37 -7.17
N PHE A 91 15.57 17.27 -7.09
CA PHE A 91 14.34 17.20 -6.31
C PHE A 91 14.58 17.36 -4.80
N ALA A 92 15.65 16.76 -4.28
CA ALA A 92 16.02 16.91 -2.88
C ALA A 92 16.46 18.34 -2.55
N GLY A 93 17.13 19.02 -3.48
CA GLY A 93 17.51 20.43 -3.35
C GLY A 93 16.32 21.37 -3.21
N GLU A 94 15.18 21.02 -3.79
CA GLU A 94 13.90 21.73 -3.66
C GLU A 94 13.04 21.22 -2.48
N GLY A 95 13.62 20.41 -1.58
CA GLY A 95 12.96 19.96 -0.36
C GLY A 95 12.05 18.74 -0.50
N ALA A 96 11.99 18.08 -1.65
CA ALA A 96 11.23 16.85 -1.81
C ALA A 96 11.94 15.67 -1.14
N GLN A 97 11.17 14.79 -0.53
CA GLN A 97 11.65 13.45 -0.15
C GLN A 97 11.62 12.54 -1.38
N ILE A 98 12.65 11.72 -1.49
CA ILE A 98 12.86 10.90 -2.68
C ILE A 98 12.44 9.46 -2.40
N MET A 99 11.65 8.93 -3.32
CA MET A 99 11.39 7.51 -3.45
C MET A 99 12.03 7.01 -4.74
N ARG A 100 13.02 6.13 -4.63
CA ARG A 100 13.66 5.51 -5.80
C ARG A 100 12.89 4.27 -6.21
N PRO A 101 12.40 4.18 -7.47
CA PRO A 101 11.79 2.96 -7.97
C PRO A 101 12.87 1.87 -8.16
N GLU A 102 12.52 0.61 -7.93
CA GLU A 102 13.40 -0.51 -8.25
C GLU A 102 13.43 -0.73 -9.77
N PRO A 103 14.62 -0.96 -10.38
CA PRO A 103 14.72 -1.16 -11.81
C PRO A 103 13.85 -2.32 -12.31
N GLY A 104 12.93 -2.04 -13.24
CA GLY A 104 12.04 -3.04 -13.82
C GLY A 104 10.91 -3.53 -12.93
N VAL A 105 10.74 -2.96 -11.75
CA VAL A 105 9.64 -3.29 -10.83
C VAL A 105 8.69 -2.09 -10.73
N PRO A 106 7.40 -2.24 -11.09
CA PRO A 106 6.43 -1.17 -10.89
C PRO A 106 6.29 -0.81 -9.41
N VAL A 107 6.18 0.47 -9.11
CA VAL A 107 5.92 0.95 -7.75
C VAL A 107 4.52 0.53 -7.32
N SER A 108 4.40 -0.20 -6.21
CA SER A 108 3.13 -0.64 -5.65
C SER A 108 2.56 0.36 -4.66
N ALA A 109 1.24 0.28 -4.43
CA ALA A 109 0.53 1.06 -3.41
C ALA A 109 1.14 0.88 -2.01
N GLN A 110 1.62 -0.32 -1.68
CA GLN A 110 2.25 -0.60 -0.40
C GLN A 110 3.62 0.10 -0.24
N GLN A 111 4.44 0.09 -1.29
CA GLN A 111 5.70 0.83 -1.30
C GLN A 111 5.45 2.34 -1.19
N LEU A 112 4.43 2.83 -1.91
CA LEU A 112 4.01 4.23 -1.85
C LEU A 112 3.55 4.61 -0.42
N LEU A 113 2.70 3.80 0.22
CA LEU A 113 2.27 4.02 1.59
C LEU A 113 3.46 4.08 2.55
N HIS A 114 4.40 3.14 2.44
CA HIS A 114 5.59 3.13 3.27
C HIS A 114 6.41 4.42 3.12
N ALA A 115 6.58 4.90 1.88
CA ALA A 115 7.24 6.16 1.62
C ALA A 115 6.48 7.36 2.20
N LEU A 116 5.14 7.38 2.08
CA LEU A 116 4.28 8.42 2.65
C LEU A 116 4.41 8.51 4.17
N VAL A 117 4.32 7.38 4.87
CA VAL A 117 4.49 7.31 6.33
C VAL A 117 5.87 7.83 6.74
N ASN A 118 6.91 7.48 6.01
CA ASN A 118 8.28 7.91 6.28
C ASN A 118 8.49 9.42 6.09
N THR A 119 7.61 10.13 5.38
CA THR A 119 7.66 11.59 5.32
C THR A 119 7.41 12.25 6.68
N GLY A 120 6.65 11.59 7.54
CA GLY A 120 6.23 12.11 8.83
C GLY A 120 5.26 13.28 8.74
N ALA A 121 4.58 13.47 7.60
CA ALA A 121 3.68 14.59 7.34
C ALA A 121 2.21 14.17 7.27
N ALA A 122 1.32 15.04 7.78
CA ALA A 122 -0.12 14.85 7.71
C ALA A 122 -0.67 15.00 6.28
N GLN A 123 -0.07 15.89 5.50
CA GLN A 123 -0.41 16.11 4.09
C GLN A 123 0.82 15.89 3.22
N VAL A 124 0.71 15.05 2.20
CA VAL A 124 1.82 14.74 1.30
C VAL A 124 1.43 14.92 -0.15
N MET A 125 2.06 15.88 -0.83
CA MET A 125 2.01 15.99 -2.27
C MET A 125 2.87 14.88 -2.90
N VAL A 126 2.32 14.11 -3.84
CA VAL A 126 3.02 13.04 -4.53
C VAL A 126 3.26 13.38 -5.98
N LEU A 127 4.52 13.31 -6.40
CA LEU A 127 4.96 13.47 -7.78
C LEU A 127 5.35 12.11 -8.35
N PRO A 128 4.46 11.40 -9.06
CA PRO A 128 4.71 10.04 -9.54
C PRO A 128 5.72 9.99 -10.70
N ASN A 129 5.89 11.07 -11.43
CA ASN A 129 6.88 11.26 -12.53
C ASN A 129 6.88 10.16 -13.60
N GLY A 130 5.72 9.49 -13.78
CA GLY A 130 5.57 8.39 -14.74
C GLY A 130 5.99 7.02 -14.23
N TYR A 131 6.43 6.90 -12.97
CA TYR A 131 6.88 5.63 -12.37
C TYR A 131 5.81 4.87 -11.60
N VAL A 132 4.65 5.48 -11.35
CA VAL A 132 3.54 4.87 -10.60
C VAL A 132 2.32 4.77 -11.51
N ALA A 133 1.77 3.58 -11.67
CA ALA A 133 0.53 3.36 -12.41
C ALA A 133 -0.66 4.04 -11.72
N ALA A 134 -1.66 4.45 -12.51
CA ALA A 134 -2.82 5.17 -11.97
C ALA A 134 -3.60 4.34 -10.94
N GLU A 135 -3.73 3.03 -11.18
CA GLU A 135 -4.35 2.10 -10.23
C GLU A 135 -3.60 2.02 -8.90
N GLU A 136 -2.26 2.03 -8.93
CA GLU A 136 -1.44 2.01 -7.71
C GLU A 136 -1.49 3.35 -6.94
N LEU A 137 -1.61 4.47 -7.66
CA LEU A 137 -1.85 5.78 -7.05
C LEU A 137 -3.19 5.83 -6.33
N LEU A 138 -4.26 5.31 -6.97
CA LEU A 138 -5.60 5.26 -6.36
C LEU A 138 -5.63 4.32 -5.15
N ALA A 139 -5.02 3.14 -5.25
CA ALA A 139 -4.91 2.21 -4.14
C ALA A 139 -4.08 2.80 -2.99
N GLY A 140 -2.97 3.44 -3.30
CA GLY A 140 -2.12 4.14 -2.32
C GLY A 140 -2.85 5.28 -1.62
N TRP A 141 -3.64 6.07 -2.36
CA TRP A 141 -4.46 7.13 -1.80
C TRP A 141 -5.51 6.60 -0.81
N ALA A 142 -6.22 5.52 -1.17
CA ALA A 142 -7.21 4.91 -0.29
C ALA A 142 -6.58 4.44 1.02
N VAL A 143 -5.46 3.72 0.94
CA VAL A 143 -4.75 3.23 2.14
C VAL A 143 -4.13 4.37 2.94
N ALA A 144 -3.59 5.42 2.29
CA ALA A 144 -3.05 6.60 2.96
C ALA A 144 -4.12 7.32 3.79
N SER A 145 -5.34 7.43 3.25
CA SER A 145 -6.49 8.01 3.97
C SER A 145 -6.82 7.25 5.25
N ASP A 146 -6.73 5.91 5.24
CA ASP A 146 -6.92 5.07 6.43
C ASP A 146 -5.83 5.31 7.50
N TRP A 147 -4.66 5.80 7.09
CA TRP A 147 -3.57 6.20 7.97
C TRP A 147 -3.63 7.67 8.40
N GLY A 148 -4.69 8.39 8.01
CA GLY A 148 -4.82 9.82 8.29
C GLY A 148 -3.81 10.69 7.56
N ILE A 149 -3.30 10.21 6.41
CA ILE A 149 -2.43 10.98 5.52
C ILE A 149 -3.29 11.53 4.38
N ASP A 150 -3.34 12.85 4.27
CA ASP A 150 -3.94 13.52 3.12
C ASP A 150 -2.95 13.48 1.94
N MET A 151 -3.09 12.46 1.09
CA MET A 151 -2.26 12.29 -0.10
C MET A 151 -2.83 13.09 -1.27
N VAL A 152 -2.05 14.02 -1.80
CA VAL A 152 -2.40 14.86 -2.96
C VAL A 152 -1.55 14.45 -4.16
N PRO A 153 -2.04 13.59 -5.07
CA PRO A 153 -1.29 13.21 -6.25
C PRO A 153 -1.32 14.33 -7.29
N VAL A 154 -0.14 14.75 -7.75
CA VAL A 154 0.00 15.67 -8.89
C VAL A 154 0.28 14.85 -10.14
N PRO A 155 -0.53 14.98 -11.21
CA PRO A 155 -0.41 14.12 -12.39
C PRO A 155 0.83 14.47 -13.23
N THR A 156 2.02 14.08 -12.75
CA THR A 156 3.28 14.24 -13.45
C THR A 156 3.64 12.95 -14.19
N GLY A 157 3.69 13.01 -15.52
CA GLY A 157 4.05 11.87 -16.38
C GLY A 157 5.55 11.79 -16.68
N SER A 158 6.37 12.72 -16.15
CA SER A 158 7.82 12.74 -16.31
C SER A 158 8.49 13.54 -15.19
N MET A 159 9.78 13.28 -14.98
CA MET A 159 10.60 14.04 -14.02
C MET A 159 10.65 15.53 -14.35
N VAL A 160 10.62 15.91 -15.63
CA VAL A 160 10.60 17.33 -16.04
C VAL A 160 9.32 18.02 -15.58
N GLN A 161 8.17 17.35 -15.71
CA GLN A 161 6.90 17.87 -15.21
C GLN A 161 6.90 17.95 -13.68
N GLY A 162 7.45 16.93 -13.01
CA GLY A 162 7.57 16.94 -11.55
C GLY A 162 8.43 18.07 -11.03
N LEU A 163 9.57 18.31 -11.66
CA LEU A 163 10.44 19.43 -11.27
C LEU A 163 9.78 20.79 -11.52
N ALA A 164 9.06 20.94 -12.64
CA ALA A 164 8.30 22.14 -12.92
C ALA A 164 7.16 22.36 -11.90
N ALA A 165 6.45 21.28 -11.50
CA ALA A 165 5.42 21.38 -10.47
C ALA A 165 6.01 21.75 -9.10
N LEU A 166 7.17 21.19 -8.76
CA LEU A 166 7.86 21.47 -7.50
C LEU A 166 8.36 22.94 -7.43
N ALA A 167 8.85 23.47 -8.54
CA ALA A 167 9.37 24.84 -8.61
C ALA A 167 8.29 25.95 -8.45
N VAL A 168 7.00 25.60 -8.61
CA VAL A 168 5.87 26.52 -8.42
C VAL A 168 5.06 26.23 -7.16
N HIS A 169 5.54 25.28 -6.37
CA HIS A 169 4.91 24.89 -5.12
C HIS A 169 5.53 25.72 -3.99
N ASP A 170 4.69 26.54 -3.33
CA ASP A 170 5.03 27.32 -2.14
C ASP A 170 4.54 26.64 -0.85
#